data_2b74026c2052c7a6b1a5a55fbe761c7c
#
_entry.id   2b74026c2052c7a6b1a5a55fbe761c7c
#
_cell.length_a   1.000
_cell.length_b   1.000
_cell.length_c   1.000
_cell.angle_alpha   90.00
_cell.angle_beta   90.00
_cell.angle_gamma   90.00
#
_symmetry.space_group_name_H-M   'P 1'
#
loop_
_entity.id
_entity.type
_entity.pdbx_description
1 polymer ?
#
loop_
_entity_poly.entity_id
_entity_poly.type
_entity_poly.pdbx_seq_one_letter_code
_entity_poly.pdbx_strand_id
1 'polypeptide(L)'
;VDADDALIDAVAATGVIDLLQLHGKESPERVAAVRARTGLPVMKVLSVADRADVEAAKAYDGVADRIMFDAKPPKDMAGALPGGNALSFDWHLLEGLSLATPWTLAGGLNAGNVAEAIRLTGVRSVDTSSGVEDRPGVKNPDKIRGFVAAAKAAARI
;
A
#
# COMPACT_ATOMS: atom_id res chain seq x y z
N VAL A 1 -12.26 5.30 -1.63
CA VAL A 1 -11.58 5.63 -2.89
C VAL A 1 -12.17 6.91 -3.43
N ASP A 2 -11.34 7.82 -3.92
CA ASP A 2 -11.76 9.09 -4.54
C ASP A 2 -12.79 9.87 -3.68
N ALA A 3 -12.57 9.91 -2.36
CA ALA A 3 -13.45 10.57 -1.41
C ALA A 3 -13.48 12.08 -1.64
N ASP A 4 -14.67 12.67 -1.52
CA ASP A 4 -14.85 14.11 -1.55
C ASP A 4 -14.38 14.77 -0.22
N ASP A 5 -14.35 16.09 -0.20
CA ASP A 5 -13.90 16.85 0.95
C ASP A 5 -14.79 16.64 2.18
N ALA A 6 -16.10 16.51 1.96
CA ALA A 6 -17.05 16.34 3.06
C ALA A 6 -16.83 15.03 3.83
N LEU A 7 -16.59 13.94 3.11
CA LEU A 7 -16.28 12.65 3.71
C LEU A 7 -14.92 12.67 4.42
N ILE A 8 -13.89 13.27 3.78
CA ILE A 8 -12.56 13.40 4.37
C ILE A 8 -12.61 14.21 5.67
N ASP A 9 -13.31 15.33 5.68
CA ASP A 9 -13.49 16.17 6.87
C ASP A 9 -14.21 15.42 7.99
N ALA A 10 -15.30 14.71 7.64
CA ALA A 10 -16.06 13.94 8.61
C ALA A 10 -15.21 12.84 9.26
N VAL A 11 -14.38 12.15 8.48
CA VAL A 11 -13.46 11.12 8.97
C VAL A 11 -12.37 11.75 9.84
N ALA A 12 -11.74 12.84 9.39
CA ALA A 12 -10.69 13.53 10.15
C ALA A 12 -11.23 14.10 11.48
N ALA A 13 -12.46 14.63 11.48
CA ALA A 13 -13.10 15.19 12.68
C ALA A 13 -13.39 14.16 13.76
N THR A 14 -13.36 12.86 13.47
CA THR A 14 -13.51 11.80 14.49
C THR A 14 -12.37 11.80 15.50
N GLY A 15 -11.18 12.29 15.12
CA GLY A 15 -9.99 12.33 15.97
C GLY A 15 -9.42 10.96 16.36
N VAL A 16 -9.87 9.89 15.69
CA VAL A 16 -9.44 8.50 15.99
C VAL A 16 -8.50 7.90 14.96
N ILE A 17 -8.14 8.67 13.93
CA ILE A 17 -7.22 8.23 12.89
C ILE A 17 -5.94 9.05 12.90
N ASP A 18 -4.81 8.39 12.65
CA ASP A 18 -3.48 8.99 12.63
C ASP A 18 -2.90 9.11 11.22
N LEU A 19 -3.52 8.47 10.23
CA LEU A 19 -3.05 8.43 8.84
C LEU A 19 -4.23 8.24 7.89
N LEU A 20 -4.28 9.05 6.81
CA LEU A 20 -5.23 8.88 5.72
C LEU A 20 -4.60 8.06 4.59
N GLN A 21 -5.23 6.95 4.20
CA GLN A 21 -4.83 6.16 3.04
C GLN A 21 -5.70 6.50 1.84
N LEU A 22 -5.08 7.09 0.81
CA LEU A 22 -5.73 7.43 -0.46
C LEU A 22 -5.43 6.35 -1.50
N HIS A 23 -6.45 5.57 -1.88
CA HIS A 23 -6.30 4.40 -2.75
C HIS A 23 -7.13 4.53 -4.05
N GLY A 24 -7.34 5.74 -4.51
CA GLY A 24 -8.05 6.06 -5.75
C GLY A 24 -7.12 6.69 -6.79
N LYS A 25 -7.70 7.57 -7.61
CA LYS A 25 -7.00 8.29 -8.68
C LYS A 25 -6.56 9.70 -8.26
N GLU A 26 -6.40 9.91 -6.95
CA GLU A 26 -6.02 11.22 -6.43
C GLU A 26 -4.69 11.67 -7.03
N SER A 27 -4.68 12.84 -7.69
CA SER A 27 -3.45 13.44 -8.22
C SER A 27 -2.53 13.94 -7.11
N PRO A 28 -1.24 14.23 -7.40
CA PRO A 28 -0.33 14.82 -6.42
C PRO A 28 -0.89 16.10 -5.77
N GLU A 29 -1.56 16.96 -6.55
CA GLU A 29 -2.20 18.18 -6.05
C GLU A 29 -3.35 17.85 -5.09
N ARG A 30 -4.14 16.81 -5.41
CA ARG A 30 -5.21 16.34 -4.52
C ARG A 30 -4.65 15.79 -3.22
N VAL A 31 -3.58 15.01 -3.27
CA VAL A 31 -2.87 14.49 -2.08
C VAL A 31 -2.38 15.64 -1.21
N ALA A 32 -1.73 16.64 -1.80
CA ALA A 32 -1.26 17.83 -1.10
C ALA A 32 -2.43 18.62 -0.46
N ALA A 33 -3.54 18.80 -1.19
CA ALA A 33 -4.72 19.49 -0.70
C ALA A 33 -5.36 18.78 0.49
N VAL A 34 -5.50 17.45 0.45
CA VAL A 34 -6.03 16.64 1.55
C VAL A 34 -5.14 16.76 2.79
N ARG A 35 -3.83 16.65 2.61
CA ARG A 35 -2.85 16.80 3.69
C ARG A 35 -2.94 18.18 4.35
N ALA A 36 -2.96 19.24 3.55
CA ALA A 36 -3.06 20.62 4.06
C ALA A 36 -4.40 20.88 4.77
N ARG A 37 -5.49 20.30 4.26
CA ARG A 37 -6.84 20.46 4.80
C ARG A 37 -7.02 19.80 6.16
N THR A 38 -6.52 18.56 6.29
CA THR A 38 -6.76 17.74 7.48
C THR A 38 -5.68 17.89 8.55
N GLY A 39 -4.47 18.28 8.15
CA GLY A 39 -3.29 18.25 9.02
C GLY A 39 -2.81 16.84 9.35
N LEU A 40 -3.44 15.80 8.80
CA LEU A 40 -3.07 14.39 9.01
C LEU A 40 -2.02 13.94 7.99
N PRO A 41 -1.11 13.03 8.38
CA PRO A 41 -0.26 12.35 7.43
C PRO A 41 -1.07 11.61 6.36
N VAL A 42 -0.57 11.60 5.12
CA VAL A 42 -1.24 10.95 3.99
C VAL A 42 -0.34 9.88 3.37
N MET A 43 -0.91 8.68 3.20
CA MET A 43 -0.33 7.60 2.40
C MET A 43 -1.04 7.55 1.04
N LYS A 44 -0.26 7.67 -0.05
CA LYS A 44 -0.79 7.43 -1.40
C LYS A 44 -0.52 5.99 -1.82
N VAL A 45 -1.56 5.27 -2.20
CA VAL A 45 -1.44 3.91 -2.76
C VAL A 45 -1.41 3.99 -4.29
N LEU A 46 -0.44 3.31 -4.88
CA LEU A 46 -0.25 3.17 -6.32
C LEU A 46 -0.44 1.71 -6.70
N SER A 47 -1.36 1.47 -7.63
CA SER A 47 -1.59 0.12 -8.17
C SER A 47 -0.59 -0.14 -9.29
N VAL A 48 0.20 -1.21 -9.16
CA VAL A 48 1.32 -1.55 -10.05
C VAL A 48 1.01 -2.77 -10.90
N ALA A 49 1.18 -2.63 -12.21
CA ALA A 49 1.21 -3.72 -13.17
C ALA A 49 2.52 -3.72 -13.97
N ASP A 50 3.14 -2.55 -14.19
CA ASP A 50 4.34 -2.39 -15.01
C ASP A 50 5.28 -1.31 -14.44
N ARG A 51 6.40 -1.10 -15.12
CA ARG A 51 7.42 -0.12 -14.72
C ARG A 51 6.91 1.32 -14.77
N ALA A 52 6.01 1.65 -15.66
CA ALA A 52 5.46 3.01 -15.76
C ALA A 52 4.61 3.36 -14.54
N ASP A 53 3.86 2.40 -14.00
CA ASP A 53 3.12 2.58 -12.74
C ASP A 53 4.08 2.88 -11.56
N VAL A 54 5.25 2.23 -11.52
CA VAL A 54 6.28 2.49 -10.50
C VAL A 54 6.91 3.88 -10.66
N GLU A 55 7.24 4.26 -11.90
CA GLU A 55 7.81 5.58 -12.18
C GLU A 55 6.85 6.74 -11.83
N ALA A 56 5.54 6.49 -11.92
CA ALA A 56 4.53 7.47 -11.50
C ALA A 56 4.64 7.85 -10.01
N ALA A 57 5.25 7.00 -9.17
CA ALA A 57 5.47 7.29 -7.75
C ALA A 57 6.34 8.54 -7.53
N LYS A 58 7.23 8.88 -8.47
CA LYS A 58 8.08 10.07 -8.38
C LYS A 58 7.29 11.38 -8.28
N ALA A 59 6.09 11.41 -8.84
CA ALA A 59 5.21 12.59 -8.75
C ALA A 59 4.65 12.81 -7.33
N TYR A 60 4.67 11.78 -6.48
CA TYR A 60 4.20 11.84 -5.10
C TYR A 60 5.35 11.92 -4.09
N ASP A 61 6.60 11.85 -4.56
CA ASP A 61 7.78 11.94 -3.70
C ASP A 61 7.89 13.33 -3.06
N GLY A 62 7.92 13.37 -1.74
CA GLY A 62 7.85 14.61 -0.96
C GLY A 62 6.46 15.27 -0.87
N VAL A 63 5.46 14.77 -1.61
CA VAL A 63 4.05 15.23 -1.57
C VAL A 63 3.25 14.43 -0.54
N ALA A 64 3.30 13.10 -0.65
CA ALA A 64 2.75 12.20 0.35
C ALA A 64 3.75 11.97 1.49
N ASP A 65 3.26 11.62 2.68
CA ASP A 65 4.12 11.24 3.81
C ASP A 65 4.55 9.78 3.73
N ARG A 66 3.79 8.96 3.00
CA ARG A 66 4.11 7.57 2.65
C ARG A 66 3.58 7.23 1.26
N ILE A 67 4.24 6.29 0.60
CA ILE A 67 3.77 5.68 -0.65
C ILE A 67 3.58 4.19 -0.41
N MET A 68 2.52 3.60 -0.95
CA MET A 68 2.31 2.14 -0.93
C MET A 68 2.20 1.64 -2.36
N PHE A 69 2.92 0.58 -2.67
CA PHE A 69 2.78 -0.16 -3.93
C PHE A 69 1.92 -1.38 -3.69
N ASP A 70 0.79 -1.48 -4.38
CA ASP A 70 -0.15 -2.60 -4.32
C ASP A 70 -0.33 -3.21 -5.73
N ALA A 71 -0.72 -4.47 -5.81
CA ALA A 71 -0.94 -5.13 -7.09
C ALA A 71 -2.16 -4.56 -7.81
N LYS A 72 -2.01 -4.24 -9.09
CA LYS A 72 -3.12 -3.79 -9.93
C LYS A 72 -4.01 -4.97 -10.29
N PRO A 73 -5.31 -4.91 -10.00
CA PRO A 73 -6.23 -5.95 -10.45
C PRO A 73 -6.24 -6.06 -11.99
N PRO A 74 -6.31 -7.27 -12.56
CA PRO A 74 -6.53 -7.45 -14.00
C PRO A 74 -7.79 -6.73 -14.46
N LYS A 75 -7.77 -6.20 -15.70
CA LYS A 75 -8.87 -5.41 -16.26
C LYS A 75 -10.17 -6.23 -16.42
N ASP A 76 -10.08 -7.53 -16.53
CA ASP A 76 -11.18 -8.48 -16.68
C ASP A 76 -11.78 -8.95 -15.34
N MET A 77 -11.20 -8.56 -14.22
CA MET A 77 -11.73 -8.85 -12.90
C MET A 77 -12.84 -7.85 -12.53
N ALA A 78 -14.06 -8.12 -13.00
CA ALA A 78 -15.22 -7.30 -12.68
C ALA A 78 -15.49 -7.27 -11.17
N GLY A 79 -15.60 -6.06 -10.60
CA GLY A 79 -15.88 -5.89 -9.17
C GLY A 79 -14.67 -6.04 -8.23
N ALA A 80 -13.44 -6.05 -8.76
CA ALA A 80 -12.25 -6.03 -7.94
C ALA A 80 -12.25 -4.83 -6.99
N LEU A 81 -12.05 -5.09 -5.70
CA LEU A 81 -11.87 -4.04 -4.71
C LEU A 81 -10.46 -3.44 -4.85
N PRO A 82 -10.27 -2.16 -4.53
CA PRO A 82 -8.95 -1.60 -4.35
C PRO A 82 -8.22 -2.34 -3.22
N GLY A 83 -7.22 -3.16 -3.59
CA GLY A 83 -6.50 -4.02 -2.65
C GLY A 83 -7.25 -5.30 -2.22
N GLY A 84 -6.54 -6.21 -1.56
CA GLY A 84 -7.13 -7.43 -0.97
C GLY A 84 -7.50 -8.55 -1.95
N ASN A 85 -7.10 -8.46 -3.23
CA ASN A 85 -7.47 -9.44 -4.26
C ASN A 85 -6.54 -10.67 -4.33
N ALA A 86 -5.62 -10.84 -3.37
CA ALA A 86 -4.61 -11.90 -3.34
C ALA A 86 -3.67 -11.95 -4.58
N LEU A 87 -3.57 -10.84 -5.30
CA LEU A 87 -2.73 -10.69 -6.48
C LEU A 87 -1.38 -10.12 -6.08
N SER A 88 -0.30 -10.60 -6.69
CA SER A 88 1.02 -10.01 -6.63
C SER A 88 1.44 -9.50 -8.01
N PHE A 89 2.37 -8.55 -8.03
CA PHE A 89 3.04 -8.09 -9.24
C PHE A 89 4.51 -8.51 -9.20
N ASP A 90 5.22 -8.35 -10.31
CA ASP A 90 6.65 -8.62 -10.38
C ASP A 90 7.44 -7.59 -9.56
N TRP A 91 7.99 -7.99 -8.42
CA TRP A 91 8.74 -7.10 -7.53
C TRP A 91 10.06 -6.59 -8.11
N HIS A 92 10.61 -7.23 -9.17
CA HIS A 92 11.76 -6.70 -9.90
C HIS A 92 11.47 -5.32 -10.52
N LEU A 93 10.19 -4.97 -10.72
CA LEU A 93 9.78 -3.62 -11.13
C LEU A 93 10.20 -2.53 -10.13
N LEU A 94 10.42 -2.89 -8.86
CA LEU A 94 10.84 -1.97 -7.80
C LEU A 94 12.37 -1.91 -7.63
N GLU A 95 13.14 -2.71 -8.38
CA GLU A 95 14.60 -2.68 -8.31
C GLU A 95 15.14 -1.29 -8.70
N GLY A 96 16.05 -0.77 -7.88
CA GLY A 96 16.64 0.55 -8.09
C GLY A 96 15.69 1.72 -7.84
N LEU A 97 14.49 1.48 -7.30
CA LEU A 97 13.60 2.56 -6.89
C LEU A 97 14.26 3.38 -5.79
N SER A 98 14.39 4.68 -6.04
CA SER A 98 14.90 5.65 -5.09
C SER A 98 13.86 6.75 -4.88
N LEU A 99 13.30 6.81 -3.69
CA LEU A 99 12.36 7.82 -3.22
C LEU A 99 12.84 8.38 -1.88
N ALA A 100 12.67 9.68 -1.67
CA ALA A 100 12.89 10.30 -0.36
C ALA A 100 11.75 9.95 0.61
N THR A 101 10.55 9.79 0.08
CA THR A 101 9.36 9.38 0.84
C THR A 101 9.44 7.91 1.23
N PRO A 102 9.25 7.55 2.52
CA PRO A 102 9.16 6.17 2.95
C PRO A 102 8.06 5.43 2.20
N TRP A 103 8.32 4.18 1.82
CA TRP A 103 7.34 3.40 1.10
C TRP A 103 7.09 2.01 1.69
N THR A 104 5.94 1.44 1.36
CA THR A 104 5.42 0.16 1.84
C THR A 104 5.10 -0.72 0.63
N LEU A 105 5.44 -2.00 0.71
CA LEU A 105 5.05 -3.00 -0.27
C LEU A 105 3.81 -3.74 0.20
N ALA A 106 2.81 -3.80 -0.68
CA ALA A 106 1.58 -4.58 -0.55
C ALA A 106 1.37 -5.46 -1.78
N GLY A 107 0.20 -6.06 -1.92
CA GLY A 107 -0.18 -6.89 -3.06
C GLY A 107 0.22 -8.35 -2.91
N GLY A 108 -0.72 -9.20 -2.49
CA GLY A 108 -0.57 -10.66 -2.44
C GLY A 108 0.48 -11.19 -1.48
N LEU A 109 0.99 -10.36 -0.56
CA LEU A 109 1.97 -10.80 0.44
C LEU A 109 1.35 -11.77 1.43
N ASN A 110 2.14 -12.79 1.79
CA ASN A 110 1.80 -13.80 2.81
C ASN A 110 3.09 -14.33 3.45
N ALA A 111 2.97 -15.22 4.44
CA ALA A 111 4.11 -15.77 5.16
C ALA A 111 5.12 -16.53 4.28
N GLY A 112 4.65 -17.07 3.14
CA GLY A 112 5.50 -17.85 2.22
C GLY A 112 6.35 -17.00 1.27
N ASN A 113 5.97 -15.75 1.01
CA ASN A 113 6.62 -14.91 0.00
C ASN A 113 7.20 -13.60 0.51
N VAL A 114 6.79 -13.13 1.71
CA VAL A 114 7.21 -11.82 2.23
C VAL A 114 8.72 -11.70 2.43
N ALA A 115 9.40 -12.78 2.81
CA ALA A 115 10.84 -12.77 2.99
C ALA A 115 11.60 -12.55 1.68
N GLU A 116 11.13 -13.15 0.59
CA GLU A 116 11.66 -12.93 -0.76
C GLU A 116 11.41 -11.50 -1.23
N ALA A 117 10.18 -11.01 -1.08
CA ALA A 117 9.82 -9.64 -1.41
C ALA A 117 10.72 -8.61 -0.72
N ILE A 118 10.98 -8.78 0.59
CA ILE A 118 11.87 -7.89 1.35
C ILE A 118 13.31 -7.97 0.82
N ARG A 119 13.82 -9.17 0.53
CA ARG A 119 15.20 -9.33 0.02
C ARG A 119 15.39 -8.72 -1.37
N LEU A 120 14.42 -8.88 -2.26
CA LEU A 120 14.49 -8.33 -3.62
C LEU A 120 14.38 -6.80 -3.65
N THR A 121 13.48 -6.25 -2.85
CA THR A 121 13.16 -4.82 -2.93
C THR A 121 13.89 -3.95 -1.91
N GLY A 122 14.42 -4.54 -0.85
CA GLY A 122 15.01 -3.81 0.28
C GLY A 122 13.97 -3.04 1.10
N VAL A 123 12.68 -3.28 0.90
CA VAL A 123 11.61 -2.56 1.59
C VAL A 123 11.66 -2.77 3.10
N ARG A 124 11.36 -1.72 3.86
CA ARG A 124 11.33 -1.74 5.33
C ARG A 124 9.93 -1.80 5.93
N SER A 125 8.91 -1.69 5.11
CA SER A 125 7.51 -1.74 5.51
C SER A 125 6.73 -2.61 4.55
N VAL A 126 5.96 -3.56 5.09
CA VAL A 126 5.13 -4.47 4.29
C VAL A 126 3.72 -4.51 4.84
N ASP A 127 2.75 -4.66 3.94
CA ASP A 127 1.33 -4.74 4.27
C ASP A 127 0.71 -6.00 3.66
N THR A 128 -0.22 -6.60 4.38
CA THR A 128 -1.02 -7.72 3.88
C THR A 128 -2.44 -7.68 4.40
N SER A 129 -3.37 -8.03 3.53
CA SER A 129 -4.78 -8.21 3.90
C SER A 129 -5.21 -9.66 3.69
N SER A 130 -5.46 -10.05 2.44
CA SER A 130 -5.95 -11.39 2.09
C SER A 130 -4.97 -12.52 2.40
N GLY A 131 -3.65 -12.24 2.40
CA GLY A 131 -2.61 -13.24 2.69
C GLY A 131 -2.64 -13.82 4.10
N VAL A 132 -3.41 -13.23 5.01
CA VAL A 132 -3.61 -13.69 6.39
C VAL A 132 -5.06 -14.03 6.69
N GLU A 133 -5.88 -14.29 5.66
CA GLU A 133 -7.28 -14.69 5.76
C GLU A 133 -7.47 -16.20 5.55
N ASP A 134 -8.48 -16.77 6.18
CA ASP A 134 -8.97 -18.11 5.87
C ASP A 134 -10.00 -18.09 4.74
N ARG A 135 -10.77 -17.01 4.68
CA ARG A 135 -11.72 -16.66 3.62
C ARG A 135 -11.89 -15.13 3.62
N PRO A 136 -12.38 -14.52 2.52
CA PRO A 136 -12.54 -13.08 2.43
C PRO A 136 -13.17 -12.45 3.67
N GLY A 137 -12.46 -11.48 4.27
CA GLY A 137 -12.88 -10.76 5.47
C GLY A 137 -12.66 -11.49 6.81
N VAL A 138 -12.17 -12.74 6.83
CA VAL A 138 -11.94 -13.51 8.06
C VAL A 138 -10.46 -13.73 8.29
N LYS A 139 -9.87 -12.89 9.14
CA LYS A 139 -8.44 -12.94 9.50
C LYS A 139 -8.13 -14.16 10.38
N ASN A 140 -6.99 -14.81 10.11
CA ASN A 140 -6.48 -15.93 10.87
C ASN A 140 -5.30 -15.47 11.75
N PRO A 141 -5.38 -15.58 13.09
CA PRO A 141 -4.30 -15.16 13.98
C PRO A 141 -2.98 -15.90 13.78
N ASP A 142 -3.02 -17.18 13.39
CA ASP A 142 -1.80 -17.96 13.13
C ASP A 142 -1.10 -17.49 11.84
N LYS A 143 -1.86 -17.19 10.80
CA LYS A 143 -1.34 -16.62 9.56
C LYS A 143 -0.75 -15.23 9.80
N ILE A 144 -1.38 -14.40 10.65
CA ILE A 144 -0.82 -13.09 11.05
C ILE A 144 0.52 -13.29 11.76
N ARG A 145 0.58 -14.19 12.76
CA ARG A 145 1.83 -14.49 13.47
C ARG A 145 2.92 -14.98 12.53
N GLY A 146 2.58 -15.89 11.62
CA GLY A 146 3.50 -16.42 10.61
C GLY A 146 4.04 -15.35 9.68
N PHE A 147 3.18 -14.47 9.17
CA PHE A 147 3.57 -13.34 8.32
C PHE A 147 4.53 -12.40 9.04
N VAL A 148 4.19 -11.97 10.26
CA VAL A 148 5.02 -11.06 11.05
C VAL A 148 6.38 -11.70 11.39
N ALA A 149 6.40 -12.99 11.72
CA ALA A 149 7.65 -13.71 12.02
C ALA A 149 8.55 -13.78 10.78
N ALA A 150 7.99 -14.13 9.59
CA ALA A 150 8.73 -14.20 8.34
C ALA A 150 9.29 -12.83 7.91
N ALA A 151 8.48 -11.77 8.01
CA ALA A 151 8.91 -10.41 7.70
C ALA A 151 10.04 -9.93 8.62
N LYS A 152 9.92 -10.14 9.94
CA LYS A 152 10.96 -9.77 10.91
C LYS A 152 12.25 -10.55 10.74
N ALA A 153 12.18 -11.82 10.37
CA ALA A 153 13.36 -12.63 10.10
C ALA A 153 14.13 -12.12 8.87
N ALA A 154 13.43 -11.75 7.81
CA ALA A 154 14.03 -11.20 6.59
C ALA A 154 14.68 -9.81 6.82
N ALA A 155 14.12 -8.98 7.69
CA ALA A 155 14.65 -7.63 7.98
C ALA A 155 15.93 -7.61 8.82
N ARG A 156 16.37 -8.76 9.37
CA ARG A 156 17.56 -8.89 10.23
C ARG A 156 18.83 -9.28 9.47
N ILE A 157 18.73 -9.48 8.18
CA ILE A 157 19.86 -9.80 7.29
C ILE A 157 20.30 -8.49 6.61
#